data_fd0228f55435d9da058d38567a982a48
#
_entry.id   fd0228f55435d9da058d38567a982a48
#
_cell.length_a   1.000
_cell.length_b   1.000
_cell.length_c   1.000
_cell.angle_alpha   90.00
_cell.angle_beta   90.00
_cell.angle_gamma   90.00
#
_symmetry.space_group_name_H-M   'P 1'
#
loop_
_entity.id
_entity.type
_entity.pdbx_description
1 polymer ?
#
loop_
_entity_poly.entity_id
_entity_poly.type
_entity_poly.pdbx_seq_one_letter_code
_entity_poly.pdbx_strand_id
1 'polypeptide(L)'
;MNKNIFLFLLACCPLTIFASRTITVSVTNPMNVTRADVPIIINLTSYGTVCSALVTQNGQEIPCQLDDLDKNETFDELCFLADIDRKEKKEYTITLFDEGEPRPYPARVYAEMVLANTKDKTLKKNQQNNYIENLTARGDAAYTYNVQHHHGVDFESELNGIRIYFDERQTLDLYGKFKKQLELKETQFYTDDDQKARGYGDDVLWVGQTFGLGAFRGWDGQQPTHVKPVKTRSQRIISYGPLRTIVEVIDRGWQAPATISQPSAINMTLRYIQYAGHRDTDVEVLFNKDVNDYRFSTGIINVKGSEEFSDKQGLRACWGTDYPSTDTLKWKRETVGLAVLVPQQNIVSEEPANKDNYTYILKVEGRQMNYKVTYTSANETFGYHSAKEWFDYLKAWRKEVETPVIVELKL
;
A
#
# COMPACT_ATOMS: atom_id res chain seq x y z
N MET A 1 -68.36 -14.55 -43.04
CA MET A 1 -67.93 -15.06 -41.74
C MET A 1 -66.43 -15.29 -41.86
N ASN A 2 -65.60 -14.27 -41.52
CA ASN A 2 -64.12 -14.39 -41.51
C ASN A 2 -63.68 -14.62 -40.07
N LYS A 3 -63.10 -15.77 -39.82
CA LYS A 3 -62.49 -16.10 -38.54
C LYS A 3 -61.03 -15.61 -38.57
N ASN A 4 -60.70 -14.54 -37.84
CA ASN A 4 -59.32 -14.14 -37.59
C ASN A 4 -58.72 -15.03 -36.49
N ILE A 5 -57.71 -15.80 -36.85
CA ILE A 5 -56.88 -16.59 -35.92
C ILE A 5 -55.76 -15.66 -35.47
N PHE A 6 -55.81 -15.25 -34.20
CA PHE A 6 -54.68 -14.54 -33.53
C PHE A 6 -53.63 -15.58 -33.10
N LEU A 7 -52.50 -15.58 -33.75
CA LEU A 7 -51.35 -16.40 -33.37
C LEU A 7 -50.57 -15.63 -32.27
N PHE A 8 -50.64 -16.12 -31.04
CA PHE A 8 -49.76 -15.62 -29.95
C PHE A 8 -48.38 -16.21 -30.13
N LEU A 9 -47.43 -15.40 -30.60
CA LEU A 9 -46.00 -15.74 -30.49
C LEU A 9 -45.57 -15.59 -29.03
N LEU A 10 -45.37 -16.69 -28.33
CA LEU A 10 -44.65 -16.72 -27.07
C LEU A 10 -43.16 -16.45 -27.38
N ALA A 11 -42.70 -15.24 -27.11
CA ALA A 11 -41.25 -14.93 -27.10
C ALA A 11 -40.61 -15.67 -25.92
N CYS A 12 -40.01 -16.83 -26.18
CA CYS A 12 -39.07 -17.44 -25.24
C CYS A 12 -37.81 -16.53 -25.14
N CYS A 13 -37.77 -15.66 -24.14
CA CYS A 13 -36.50 -15.12 -23.73
C CYS A 13 -35.62 -16.29 -23.26
N PRO A 14 -34.40 -16.51 -23.85
CA PRO A 14 -33.48 -17.46 -23.29
C PRO A 14 -33.11 -16.98 -21.88
N LEU A 15 -33.49 -17.74 -20.87
CA LEU A 15 -32.89 -17.64 -19.54
C LEU A 15 -31.45 -18.06 -19.68
N THR A 16 -30.56 -17.11 -19.85
CA THR A 16 -29.11 -17.33 -19.69
C THR A 16 -28.87 -17.73 -18.23
N ILE A 17 -28.68 -19.02 -18.02
CA ILE A 17 -28.24 -19.55 -16.72
C ILE A 17 -26.74 -19.22 -16.66
N PHE A 18 -26.38 -18.16 -15.97
CA PHE A 18 -24.98 -17.84 -15.67
C PHE A 18 -24.43 -18.97 -14.79
N ALA A 19 -23.29 -19.53 -15.16
CA ALA A 19 -22.59 -20.44 -14.29
C ALA A 19 -22.07 -19.63 -13.10
N SER A 20 -22.46 -20.02 -11.90
CA SER A 20 -22.01 -19.41 -10.67
C SER A 20 -21.49 -20.48 -9.72
N ARG A 21 -20.47 -20.13 -8.95
CA ARG A 21 -19.86 -20.98 -7.94
C ARG A 21 -19.96 -20.31 -6.59
N THR A 22 -20.38 -21.05 -5.60
CA THR A 22 -20.55 -20.52 -4.24
C THR A 22 -19.51 -21.12 -3.30
N ILE A 23 -18.87 -20.26 -2.53
CA ILE A 23 -17.86 -20.59 -1.53
C ILE A 23 -18.34 -20.04 -0.19
N THR A 24 -18.25 -20.83 0.86
CA THR A 24 -18.46 -20.34 2.23
C THR A 24 -17.09 -20.07 2.88
N VAL A 25 -16.92 -18.88 3.43
CA VAL A 25 -15.71 -18.48 4.13
C VAL A 25 -16.03 -18.25 5.60
N SER A 26 -15.36 -18.99 6.48
CA SER A 26 -15.40 -18.73 7.91
C SER A 26 -14.22 -17.88 8.34
N VAL A 27 -14.48 -16.76 9.01
CA VAL A 27 -13.45 -15.88 9.57
C VAL A 27 -13.56 -15.90 11.08
N THR A 28 -12.47 -16.28 11.77
CA THR A 28 -12.43 -16.34 13.24
C THR A 28 -11.43 -15.33 13.78
N ASN A 29 -11.85 -14.47 14.69
CA ASN A 29 -10.96 -13.58 15.44
C ASN A 29 -10.42 -14.31 16.67
N PRO A 30 -9.13 -14.68 16.73
CA PRO A 30 -8.56 -15.37 17.89
C PRO A 30 -8.27 -14.43 19.06
N MET A 31 -8.40 -13.11 18.89
CA MET A 31 -8.08 -12.11 19.90
C MET A 31 -9.28 -11.76 20.79
N ASN A 32 -9.00 -11.20 21.97
CA ASN A 32 -10.02 -10.70 22.89
C ASN A 32 -10.29 -9.18 22.72
N VAL A 33 -10.19 -8.70 21.46
CA VAL A 33 -10.51 -7.32 21.05
C VAL A 33 -11.29 -7.39 19.75
N THR A 34 -12.21 -6.45 19.55
CA THR A 34 -12.92 -6.27 18.27
C THR A 34 -11.94 -5.73 17.23
N ARG A 35 -12.04 -6.22 15.99
CA ARG A 35 -11.24 -5.79 14.85
C ARG A 35 -12.17 -5.31 13.74
N ALA A 36 -11.91 -4.12 13.24
CA ALA A 36 -12.65 -3.54 12.13
C ALA A 36 -11.84 -3.59 10.84
N ASP A 37 -12.53 -3.61 9.72
CA ASP A 37 -11.95 -3.56 8.38
C ASP A 37 -10.85 -4.62 8.11
N VAL A 38 -10.95 -5.81 8.73
CA VAL A 38 -9.94 -6.87 8.57
C VAL A 38 -9.91 -7.37 7.13
N PRO A 39 -8.77 -7.27 6.40
CA PRO A 39 -8.69 -7.73 5.03
C PRO A 39 -8.82 -9.25 4.93
N ILE A 40 -9.73 -9.72 4.09
CA ILE A 40 -9.90 -11.13 3.75
C ILE A 40 -9.61 -11.28 2.26
N ILE A 41 -8.57 -12.05 1.95
CA ILE A 41 -8.10 -12.25 0.58
C ILE A 41 -8.37 -13.70 0.18
N ILE A 42 -9.05 -13.88 -0.94
CA ILE A 42 -9.36 -15.19 -1.53
C ILE A 42 -8.63 -15.30 -2.86
N ASN A 43 -7.73 -16.26 -2.97
CA ASN A 43 -7.08 -16.58 -4.24
C ASN A 43 -8.08 -17.23 -5.19
N LEU A 44 -8.18 -16.72 -6.40
CA LEU A 44 -9.15 -17.14 -7.41
C LEU A 44 -8.60 -18.12 -8.45
N THR A 45 -7.30 -18.38 -8.48
CA THR A 45 -6.64 -19.17 -9.54
C THR A 45 -7.19 -20.59 -9.71
N SER A 46 -7.77 -21.17 -8.66
CA SER A 46 -8.39 -22.51 -8.70
C SER A 46 -9.85 -22.53 -9.14
N TYR A 47 -10.46 -21.36 -9.34
CA TYR A 47 -11.91 -21.25 -9.64
C TYR A 47 -12.21 -21.02 -11.13
N GLY A 48 -11.21 -21.06 -12.02
CA GLY A 48 -11.37 -20.77 -13.45
C GLY A 48 -11.66 -19.29 -13.72
N THR A 49 -12.37 -18.97 -14.79
CA THR A 49 -12.72 -17.59 -15.11
C THR A 49 -13.69 -17.00 -14.08
N VAL A 50 -13.35 -15.85 -13.55
CA VAL A 50 -14.18 -15.05 -12.65
C VAL A 50 -14.25 -13.65 -13.26
N CYS A 51 -15.47 -13.19 -13.60
CA CYS A 51 -15.70 -11.84 -14.14
C CYS A 51 -16.30 -10.89 -13.10
N SER A 52 -17.12 -11.43 -12.20
CA SER A 52 -17.71 -10.65 -11.10
C SER A 52 -17.92 -11.50 -9.87
N ALA A 53 -18.18 -10.85 -8.74
CA ALA A 53 -18.38 -11.53 -7.47
C ALA A 53 -19.41 -10.80 -6.60
N LEU A 54 -20.05 -11.56 -5.71
CA LEU A 54 -20.93 -11.05 -4.66
C LEU A 54 -20.52 -11.68 -3.33
N VAL A 55 -20.21 -10.86 -2.36
CA VAL A 55 -19.97 -11.30 -0.97
C VAL A 55 -21.19 -10.93 -0.13
N THR A 56 -21.69 -11.89 0.64
CA THR A 56 -22.81 -11.64 1.56
C THR A 56 -22.52 -12.20 2.95
N GLN A 57 -23.05 -11.53 3.96
CA GLN A 57 -23.07 -11.99 5.35
C GLN A 57 -24.49 -11.90 5.88
N ASN A 58 -25.07 -13.03 6.31
CA ASN A 58 -26.47 -13.12 6.75
C ASN A 58 -27.46 -12.54 5.71
N GLY A 59 -27.18 -12.72 4.42
CA GLY A 59 -28.01 -12.21 3.32
C GLY A 59 -27.80 -10.71 3.00
N GLN A 60 -26.95 -10.00 3.74
CA GLN A 60 -26.58 -8.62 3.44
C GLN A 60 -25.31 -8.58 2.58
N GLU A 61 -25.33 -7.75 1.55
CA GLU A 61 -24.17 -7.55 0.66
C GLU A 61 -23.04 -6.83 1.39
N ILE A 62 -21.82 -7.34 1.20
CA ILE A 62 -20.57 -6.77 1.69
C ILE A 62 -19.76 -6.29 0.49
N PRO A 63 -19.24 -5.05 0.48
CA PRO A 63 -18.36 -4.59 -0.58
C PRO A 63 -17.16 -5.52 -0.79
N CYS A 64 -16.86 -5.83 -2.04
CA CYS A 64 -15.73 -6.63 -2.43
C CYS A 64 -15.02 -6.04 -3.65
N GLN A 65 -13.79 -6.47 -3.87
CA GLN A 65 -12.92 -6.01 -4.93
C GLN A 65 -12.25 -7.22 -5.58
N LEU A 66 -12.17 -7.19 -6.90
CA LEU A 66 -11.43 -8.17 -7.70
C LEU A 66 -10.18 -7.52 -8.24
N ASP A 67 -9.03 -8.17 -8.11
CA ASP A 67 -7.73 -7.67 -8.56
C ASP A 67 -7.07 -8.63 -9.55
N ASP A 68 -6.60 -8.08 -10.66
CA ASP A 68 -5.74 -8.71 -11.66
C ASP A 68 -4.30 -8.27 -11.36
N LEU A 69 -3.53 -9.13 -10.68
CA LEU A 69 -2.22 -8.79 -10.14
C LEU A 69 -1.11 -8.76 -11.19
N ASP A 70 -1.25 -9.53 -12.26
CA ASP A 70 -0.24 -9.62 -13.33
C ASP A 70 -0.64 -8.88 -14.61
N LYS A 71 -1.86 -8.32 -14.65
CA LYS A 71 -2.43 -7.55 -15.78
C LYS A 71 -2.64 -8.41 -17.03
N ASN A 72 -3.13 -9.64 -16.83
CA ASN A 72 -3.45 -10.60 -17.89
C ASN A 72 -4.95 -10.65 -18.24
N GLU A 73 -5.76 -9.72 -17.71
CA GLU A 73 -7.21 -9.62 -17.88
C GLU A 73 -7.99 -10.75 -17.18
N THR A 74 -7.36 -11.42 -16.21
CA THR A 74 -7.98 -12.45 -15.37
C THR A 74 -7.79 -12.07 -13.90
N PHE A 75 -8.87 -12.08 -13.12
CA PHE A 75 -8.75 -11.75 -11.71
C PHE A 75 -8.09 -12.88 -10.92
N ASP A 76 -7.04 -12.52 -10.17
CA ASP A 76 -6.25 -13.42 -9.31
C ASP A 76 -6.78 -13.50 -7.89
N GLU A 77 -7.32 -12.40 -7.39
CA GLU A 77 -7.75 -12.27 -5.99
C GLU A 77 -9.08 -11.55 -5.85
N LEU A 78 -9.85 -11.99 -4.84
CA LEU A 78 -10.98 -11.25 -4.29
C LEU A 78 -10.61 -10.76 -2.91
N CYS A 79 -10.86 -9.47 -2.66
CA CYS A 79 -10.69 -8.82 -1.37
C CYS A 79 -12.04 -8.34 -0.84
N PHE A 80 -12.33 -8.57 0.44
CA PHE A 80 -13.38 -7.89 1.20
C PHE A 80 -12.88 -7.58 2.61
N LEU A 81 -13.57 -6.67 3.31
CA LEU A 81 -13.22 -6.27 4.66
C LEU A 81 -14.24 -6.79 5.65
N ALA A 82 -13.76 -7.40 6.74
CA ALA A 82 -14.59 -8.01 7.76
C ALA A 82 -14.49 -7.24 9.09
N ASP A 83 -15.63 -6.82 9.63
CA ASP A 83 -15.73 -6.43 11.03
C ASP A 83 -16.02 -7.65 11.86
N ILE A 84 -15.20 -7.93 12.89
CA ILE A 84 -15.31 -9.16 13.68
C ILE A 84 -15.06 -8.88 15.17
N ASP A 85 -16.02 -9.27 15.99
CA ASP A 85 -15.92 -9.06 17.43
C ASP A 85 -14.88 -9.98 18.10
N ARG A 86 -14.58 -9.67 19.35
CA ARG A 86 -13.65 -10.48 20.17
C ARG A 86 -14.11 -11.94 20.22
N LYS A 87 -13.17 -12.86 19.89
CA LYS A 87 -13.42 -14.31 19.91
C LYS A 87 -14.59 -14.77 19.02
N GLU A 88 -15.03 -13.94 18.10
CA GLU A 88 -16.15 -14.24 17.21
C GLU A 88 -15.69 -15.07 16.01
N LYS A 89 -16.60 -15.88 15.50
CA LYS A 89 -16.53 -16.54 14.18
C LYS A 89 -17.70 -16.09 13.34
N LYS A 90 -17.42 -15.51 12.16
CA LYS A 90 -18.42 -15.11 11.16
C LYS A 90 -18.32 -15.97 9.92
N GLU A 91 -19.45 -16.22 9.26
CA GLU A 91 -19.49 -16.88 7.97
C GLU A 91 -19.92 -15.89 6.88
N TYR A 92 -19.23 -15.94 5.75
CA TYR A 92 -19.48 -15.17 4.55
C TYR A 92 -19.75 -16.11 3.39
N THR A 93 -20.71 -15.76 2.54
CA THR A 93 -20.98 -16.47 1.30
C THR A 93 -20.44 -15.64 0.13
N ILE A 94 -19.58 -16.24 -0.67
CA ILE A 94 -19.02 -15.63 -1.89
C ILE A 94 -19.63 -16.37 -3.08
N THR A 95 -20.30 -15.63 -3.96
CA THR A 95 -20.76 -16.13 -5.25
C THR A 95 -19.87 -15.53 -6.33
N LEU A 96 -19.19 -16.40 -7.07
CA LEU A 96 -18.34 -16.05 -8.21
C LEU A 96 -19.12 -16.28 -9.50
N PHE A 97 -19.05 -15.33 -10.43
CA PHE A 97 -19.70 -15.39 -11.73
C PHE A 97 -18.67 -15.40 -12.85
N ASP A 98 -18.90 -16.18 -13.87
CA ASP A 98 -18.04 -16.29 -15.08
C ASP A 98 -18.42 -15.27 -16.17
N GLU A 99 -19.42 -14.42 -15.90
CA GLU A 99 -19.85 -13.32 -16.76
C GLU A 99 -20.18 -12.07 -15.91
N GLY A 100 -20.39 -10.94 -16.58
CA GLY A 100 -20.73 -9.66 -15.97
C GLY A 100 -19.50 -8.84 -15.58
N GLU A 101 -19.76 -7.69 -14.97
CA GLU A 101 -18.72 -6.74 -14.54
C GLU A 101 -18.67 -6.68 -13.02
N PRO A 102 -17.49 -6.36 -12.43
CA PRO A 102 -17.37 -6.12 -11.00
C PRO A 102 -18.36 -5.05 -10.52
N ARG A 103 -18.97 -5.26 -9.37
CA ARG A 103 -19.91 -4.30 -8.78
C ARG A 103 -19.17 -3.04 -8.34
N PRO A 104 -19.69 -1.84 -8.64
CA PRO A 104 -19.13 -0.61 -8.15
C PRO A 104 -19.49 -0.38 -6.67
N TYR A 105 -18.49 -0.06 -5.87
CA TYR A 105 -18.66 0.36 -4.48
C TYR A 105 -17.98 1.72 -4.24
N PRO A 106 -18.43 2.49 -3.23
CA PRO A 106 -17.72 3.73 -2.85
C PRO A 106 -16.27 3.45 -2.51
N ALA A 107 -15.37 4.24 -3.10
CA ALA A 107 -13.95 4.10 -2.85
C ALA A 107 -13.61 4.58 -1.43
N ARG A 108 -12.81 3.79 -0.73
CA ARG A 108 -12.25 4.07 0.59
C ARG A 108 -10.71 4.16 0.55
N VAL A 109 -10.15 3.96 -0.63
CA VAL A 109 -8.73 4.13 -0.96
C VAL A 109 -8.62 4.81 -2.32
N TYR A 110 -7.45 5.37 -2.63
CA TYR A 110 -7.17 6.00 -3.91
C TYR A 110 -5.70 5.87 -4.26
N ALA A 111 -5.36 5.82 -5.55
CA ALA A 111 -3.99 5.89 -6.03
C ALA A 111 -3.94 6.66 -7.35
N GLU A 112 -2.83 7.36 -7.60
CA GLU A 112 -2.60 8.04 -8.87
C GLU A 112 -1.12 8.10 -9.25
N MET A 113 -0.89 8.27 -10.54
CA MET A 113 0.37 8.66 -11.14
C MET A 113 0.09 9.73 -12.19
N VAL A 114 0.80 10.85 -12.12
CA VAL A 114 0.57 12.00 -13.01
C VAL A 114 1.90 12.48 -13.59
N LEU A 115 2.00 12.60 -14.91
CA LEU A 115 3.17 13.19 -15.55
C LEU A 115 3.16 14.72 -15.36
N ALA A 116 4.34 15.25 -15.08
CA ALA A 116 4.51 16.70 -14.96
C ALA A 116 4.16 17.40 -16.29
N ASN A 117 3.16 18.29 -16.27
CA ASN A 117 2.82 19.12 -17.42
C ASN A 117 3.66 20.40 -17.43
N THR A 118 4.72 20.40 -18.22
CA THR A 118 5.63 21.54 -18.33
C THR A 118 5.19 22.58 -19.36
N LYS A 119 4.18 22.25 -20.18
CA LYS A 119 3.72 23.10 -21.30
C LYS A 119 2.58 24.04 -20.90
N ASP A 120 1.60 23.52 -20.18
CA ASP A 120 0.47 24.32 -19.73
C ASP A 120 0.78 25.03 -18.41
N LYS A 121 1.11 26.31 -18.51
CA LYS A 121 1.43 27.15 -17.35
C LYS A 121 0.20 27.68 -16.62
N THR A 122 -1.01 27.42 -17.13
CA THR A 122 -2.27 27.86 -16.53
C THR A 122 -2.79 26.88 -15.48
N LEU A 123 -2.37 25.62 -15.52
CA LEU A 123 -2.76 24.61 -14.56
C LEU A 123 -2.17 24.91 -13.17
N LYS A 124 -3.01 24.91 -12.17
CA LYS A 124 -2.55 24.93 -10.77
C LYS A 124 -1.71 23.68 -10.46
N LYS A 125 -0.89 23.79 -9.42
CA LYS A 125 -0.01 22.69 -9.00
C LYS A 125 -0.80 21.42 -8.59
N ASN A 126 -1.99 21.57 -8.07
CA ASN A 126 -2.89 20.49 -7.66
C ASN A 126 -4.01 20.17 -8.67
N GLN A 127 -3.85 20.54 -9.93
CA GLN A 127 -4.84 20.33 -10.99
C GLN A 127 -4.22 19.77 -12.27
N GLN A 128 -3.20 18.93 -12.13
CA GLN A 128 -2.58 18.27 -13.28
C GLN A 128 -3.48 17.13 -13.78
N ASN A 129 -3.41 16.85 -15.08
CA ASN A 129 -4.38 15.95 -15.73
C ASN A 129 -3.74 14.88 -16.65
N ASN A 130 -2.41 14.75 -16.65
CA ASN A 130 -1.71 13.75 -17.45
C ASN A 130 -1.58 12.44 -16.67
N TYR A 131 -2.70 11.81 -16.35
CA TYR A 131 -2.74 10.55 -15.62
C TYR A 131 -2.13 9.40 -16.44
N ILE A 132 -1.35 8.55 -15.76
CA ILE A 132 -0.74 7.35 -16.33
C ILE A 132 -0.89 6.19 -15.36
N GLU A 133 -0.87 4.96 -15.86
CA GLU A 133 -0.96 3.73 -15.05
C GLU A 133 0.40 3.10 -14.77
N ASN A 134 1.36 3.36 -15.63
CA ASN A 134 2.72 2.86 -15.50
C ASN A 134 3.74 3.83 -16.11
N LEU A 135 4.95 3.79 -15.57
CA LEU A 135 6.09 4.53 -16.09
C LEU A 135 7.34 3.67 -15.95
N THR A 136 8.14 3.60 -17.02
CA THR A 136 9.43 2.92 -17.02
C THR A 136 10.52 3.85 -17.52
N ALA A 137 11.60 3.97 -16.73
CA ALA A 137 12.79 4.69 -17.13
C ALA A 137 14.00 3.74 -17.21
N ARG A 138 14.98 4.08 -18.05
CA ARG A 138 16.30 3.44 -18.03
C ARG A 138 17.03 3.80 -16.73
N GLY A 139 17.88 2.91 -16.24
CA GLY A 139 18.64 3.13 -15.00
C GLY A 139 19.67 4.28 -15.09
N ASP A 140 20.04 4.66 -16.31
CA ASP A 140 20.93 5.79 -16.62
C ASP A 140 20.16 7.08 -16.94
N ALA A 141 18.84 7.08 -16.87
CA ALA A 141 18.03 8.28 -17.15
C ALA A 141 18.27 9.34 -16.07
N ALA A 142 18.53 10.57 -16.53
CA ALA A 142 18.67 11.71 -15.65
C ALA A 142 17.32 12.30 -15.24
N TYR A 143 17.25 12.84 -14.03
CA TYR A 143 16.10 13.62 -13.52
C TYR A 143 14.77 12.85 -13.45
N THR A 144 14.80 11.54 -13.23
CA THR A 144 13.58 10.71 -13.10
C THR A 144 12.65 11.22 -12.01
N TYR A 145 13.17 11.79 -10.94
CA TYR A 145 12.44 12.44 -9.86
C TYR A 145 11.44 13.52 -10.34
N ASN A 146 11.78 14.25 -11.42
CA ASN A 146 10.95 15.35 -11.94
C ASN A 146 10.04 14.95 -13.12
N VAL A 147 10.01 13.69 -13.51
CA VAL A 147 9.17 13.22 -14.62
C VAL A 147 7.70 13.16 -14.21
N GLN A 148 7.45 12.74 -12.98
CA GLN A 148 6.12 12.74 -12.39
C GLN A 148 5.85 14.05 -11.64
N HIS A 149 4.61 14.48 -11.63
CA HIS A 149 4.18 15.74 -11.04
C HIS A 149 4.51 15.83 -9.55
N HIS A 150 4.19 14.80 -8.78
CA HIS A 150 4.48 14.69 -7.35
C HIS A 150 5.65 13.73 -7.05
N HIS A 151 6.57 13.60 -8.02
CA HIS A 151 7.84 12.88 -7.92
C HIS A 151 7.76 11.36 -7.85
N GLY A 152 6.59 10.78 -8.01
CA GLY A 152 6.37 9.34 -7.97
C GLY A 152 4.89 8.99 -7.93
N VAL A 153 4.59 7.72 -7.69
CA VAL A 153 3.24 7.25 -7.43
C VAL A 153 2.81 7.67 -6.03
N ASP A 154 1.56 8.09 -5.89
CA ASP A 154 0.94 8.27 -4.58
C ASP A 154 -0.32 7.43 -4.42
N PHE A 155 -0.65 7.13 -3.17
CA PHE A 155 -1.81 6.34 -2.78
C PHE A 155 -2.21 6.62 -1.33
N GLU A 156 -3.47 6.39 -1.01
CA GLU A 156 -4.05 6.71 0.29
C GLU A 156 -5.16 5.74 0.71
N SER A 157 -5.35 5.65 2.03
CA SER A 157 -6.62 5.28 2.66
C SER A 157 -7.30 6.52 3.24
N GLU A 158 -8.45 6.36 3.88
CA GLU A 158 -9.07 7.47 4.61
C GLU A 158 -8.18 8.03 5.74
N LEU A 159 -7.21 7.23 6.21
CA LEU A 159 -6.40 7.57 7.40
C LEU A 159 -5.08 8.24 7.07
N ASN A 160 -4.47 7.91 5.93
CA ASN A 160 -3.13 8.40 5.57
C ASN A 160 -2.91 8.39 4.06
N GLY A 161 -1.85 9.08 3.60
CA GLY A 161 -1.41 9.08 2.22
C GLY A 161 0.12 9.00 2.11
N ILE A 162 0.60 8.28 1.12
CA ILE A 162 2.02 8.00 0.88
C ILE A 162 2.34 8.29 -0.58
N ARG A 163 3.51 8.88 -0.84
CA ARG A 163 4.13 8.85 -2.18
C ARG A 163 5.45 8.10 -2.15
N ILE A 164 5.80 7.48 -3.27
CA ILE A 164 7.07 6.77 -3.44
C ILE A 164 7.86 7.44 -4.53
N TYR A 165 9.04 7.96 -4.23
CA TYR A 165 9.88 8.67 -5.20
C TYR A 165 10.33 7.77 -6.36
N PHE A 166 10.21 8.29 -7.57
CA PHE A 166 10.63 7.62 -8.81
C PHE A 166 12.11 7.89 -9.12
N ASP A 167 12.97 7.55 -8.18
CA ASP A 167 14.43 7.59 -8.33
C ASP A 167 15.12 6.44 -7.56
N GLU A 168 16.45 6.45 -7.48
CA GLU A 168 17.20 5.40 -6.80
C GLU A 168 16.99 5.34 -5.29
N ARG A 169 16.42 6.37 -4.69
CA ARG A 169 16.11 6.42 -3.26
C ARG A 169 14.90 5.56 -2.93
N GLN A 170 13.87 5.59 -3.78
CA GLN A 170 12.56 4.94 -3.57
C GLN A 170 12.00 5.22 -2.17
N THR A 171 12.29 6.43 -1.66
CA THR A 171 11.88 6.82 -0.32
C THR A 171 10.37 7.01 -0.26
N LEU A 172 9.75 6.53 0.82
CA LEU A 172 8.36 6.77 1.12
C LEU A 172 8.23 8.08 1.89
N ASP A 173 7.37 8.95 1.39
CA ASP A 173 7.07 10.26 1.92
C ASP A 173 5.61 10.37 2.34
N LEU A 174 5.28 11.26 3.28
CA LEU A 174 4.05 11.22 4.05
C LEU A 174 3.16 12.42 3.79
N TYR A 175 1.88 12.17 3.57
CA TYR A 175 0.83 13.16 3.54
C TYR A 175 -0.01 13.09 4.82
N GLY A 176 0.13 14.04 5.72
CA GLY A 176 -0.59 14.10 6.99
C GLY A 176 -1.99 14.67 6.80
N LYS A 177 -2.99 14.00 7.38
CA LYS A 177 -4.40 14.39 7.29
C LYS A 177 -4.88 15.03 8.60
N PHE A 178 -5.95 15.82 8.53
CA PHE A 178 -6.69 16.30 9.70
C PHE A 178 -7.93 15.45 9.98
N LYS A 179 -8.59 14.94 8.94
CA LYS A 179 -9.85 14.17 8.99
C LYS A 179 -9.71 12.85 8.27
N LYS A 180 -10.56 11.90 8.61
CA LYS A 180 -10.68 10.64 7.87
C LYS A 180 -11.42 10.87 6.55
N GLN A 181 -10.68 11.03 5.48
CA GLN A 181 -11.23 11.23 4.12
C GLN A 181 -10.18 10.96 3.06
N LEU A 182 -10.59 10.74 1.81
CA LEU A 182 -9.68 10.73 0.67
C LEU A 182 -9.40 12.16 0.23
N GLU A 183 -8.13 12.48 -0.06
CA GLU A 183 -7.69 13.85 -0.36
C GLU A 183 -6.80 13.96 -1.59
N LEU A 184 -6.01 12.91 -1.91
CA LEU A 184 -4.96 12.99 -2.93
C LEU A 184 -5.50 13.30 -4.32
N LYS A 185 -6.70 12.81 -4.66
CA LYS A 185 -7.36 13.15 -5.93
C LYS A 185 -7.56 14.67 -6.14
N GLU A 186 -7.78 15.42 -5.05
CA GLU A 186 -8.01 16.85 -5.10
C GLU A 186 -6.73 17.66 -4.84
N THR A 187 -5.83 17.13 -4.03
CA THR A 187 -4.62 17.86 -3.60
C THR A 187 -3.40 17.52 -4.44
N GLN A 188 -3.37 16.32 -5.03
CA GLN A 188 -2.20 15.81 -5.75
C GLN A 188 -0.90 16.03 -4.96
N PHE A 189 -0.95 15.74 -3.66
CA PHE A 189 0.14 15.97 -2.70
C PHE A 189 0.55 17.45 -2.48
N TYR A 190 -0.18 18.41 -3.06
CA TYR A 190 0.13 19.86 -3.00
C TYR A 190 -1.11 20.66 -2.64
N THR A 191 -1.42 20.70 -1.37
CA THR A 191 -2.60 21.35 -0.81
C THR A 191 -2.51 22.88 -0.95
N ASP A 192 -3.51 23.52 -1.55
CA ASP A 192 -3.61 24.97 -1.61
C ASP A 192 -4.29 25.56 -0.36
N ASP A 193 -4.29 26.89 -0.26
CA ASP A 193 -4.80 27.58 0.94
C ASP A 193 -6.32 27.37 1.14
N ASP A 194 -7.09 27.27 0.05
CA ASP A 194 -8.54 27.00 0.12
C ASP A 194 -8.81 25.58 0.62
N GLN A 195 -8.01 24.60 0.18
CA GLN A 195 -8.07 23.22 0.66
C GLN A 195 -7.68 23.12 2.13
N LYS A 196 -6.60 23.81 2.56
CA LYS A 196 -6.18 23.90 3.97
C LYS A 196 -7.28 24.50 4.84
N ALA A 197 -7.94 25.57 4.37
CA ALA A 197 -9.07 26.20 5.08
C ALA A 197 -10.27 25.23 5.26
N ARG A 198 -10.44 24.27 4.33
CA ARG A 198 -11.45 23.20 4.42
C ARG A 198 -11.00 22.01 5.30
N GLY A 199 -9.77 22.03 5.82
CA GLY A 199 -9.21 21.01 6.69
C GLY A 199 -8.62 19.82 5.95
N TYR A 200 -8.10 20.03 4.73
CA TYR A 200 -7.24 19.08 4.03
C TYR A 200 -5.84 19.10 4.64
N GLY A 201 -5.20 17.96 4.59
CA GLY A 201 -3.82 17.78 5.04
C GLY A 201 -2.79 18.38 4.09
N ASP A 202 -1.51 18.04 4.34
CA ASP A 202 -0.38 18.48 3.51
C ASP A 202 0.82 17.54 3.70
N ASP A 203 1.92 17.80 3.01
CA ASP A 203 3.22 17.20 3.25
C ASP A 203 3.68 17.48 4.70
N VAL A 204 4.06 16.44 5.44
CA VAL A 204 4.40 16.53 6.88
C VAL A 204 5.82 16.08 7.22
N LEU A 205 6.61 15.67 6.21
CA LEU A 205 7.94 15.12 6.46
C LEU A 205 8.95 15.42 5.35
N TRP A 206 10.09 16.01 5.69
CA TRP A 206 11.24 16.08 4.81
C TRP A 206 12.09 14.80 4.90
N VAL A 207 11.99 13.92 3.92
CA VAL A 207 12.67 12.62 3.95
C VAL A 207 14.12 12.62 3.40
N GLY A 208 14.48 13.58 2.55
CA GLY A 208 15.84 13.74 2.02
C GLY A 208 16.43 12.46 1.40
N GLN A 209 17.58 12.01 1.93
CA GLN A 209 18.28 10.79 1.49
C GLN A 209 18.04 9.58 2.41
N THR A 210 17.19 9.73 3.43
CA THR A 210 16.90 8.73 4.45
C THR A 210 15.97 7.61 3.91
N PHE A 211 15.64 6.65 4.77
CA PHE A 211 14.61 5.66 4.45
C PHE A 211 13.19 6.25 4.35
N GLY A 212 12.96 7.49 4.89
CA GLY A 212 11.60 7.98 5.08
C GLY A 212 10.79 7.01 5.94
N LEU A 213 9.69 6.50 5.40
CA LEU A 213 8.87 5.47 6.04
C LEU A 213 9.17 4.08 5.44
N GLY A 214 10.31 3.48 5.79
CA GLY A 214 10.53 2.07 5.50
C GLY A 214 11.01 1.72 4.08
N ALA A 215 11.69 2.61 3.36
CA ALA A 215 12.25 2.27 2.06
C ALA A 215 13.18 1.04 2.13
N PHE A 216 13.00 0.11 1.19
CA PHE A 216 13.87 -1.08 1.08
C PHE A 216 15.12 -0.77 0.27
N ARG A 217 16.30 -1.12 0.79
CA ARG A 217 17.59 -0.78 0.18
C ARG A 217 18.60 -1.92 0.31
N GLY A 218 19.74 -1.79 -0.37
CA GLY A 218 20.89 -2.66 -0.17
C GLY A 218 21.66 -2.31 1.12
N TRP A 219 22.56 -3.22 1.52
CA TRP A 219 23.52 -3.00 2.60
C TRP A 219 24.91 -3.41 2.14
N ASP A 220 25.88 -2.48 2.13
CA ASP A 220 27.24 -2.70 1.60
C ASP A 220 28.23 -3.24 2.63
N GLY A 221 27.75 -3.52 3.85
CA GLY A 221 28.57 -3.94 4.99
C GLY A 221 28.85 -2.81 5.98
N GLN A 222 28.57 -1.56 5.62
CA GLN A 222 28.80 -0.38 6.45
C GLN A 222 27.57 0.54 6.53
N GLN A 223 26.82 0.69 5.43
CA GLN A 223 25.70 1.61 5.32
C GLN A 223 24.65 1.15 4.32
N PRO A 224 23.43 1.67 4.43
CA PRO A 224 22.39 1.49 3.41
C PRO A 224 22.83 2.06 2.07
N THR A 225 22.55 1.33 0.98
CA THR A 225 22.83 1.80 -0.38
C THR A 225 21.52 2.02 -1.15
N HIS A 226 21.48 3.06 -1.97
CA HIS A 226 20.35 3.27 -2.88
C HIS A 226 20.23 2.13 -3.89
N VAL A 227 19.04 1.97 -4.47
CA VAL A 227 18.75 0.92 -5.48
C VAL A 227 19.34 1.35 -6.82
N LYS A 228 20.65 1.20 -6.94
CA LYS A 228 21.45 1.49 -8.16
C LYS A 228 22.76 0.73 -8.16
N PRO A 229 23.40 0.48 -9.35
CA PRO A 229 22.79 0.70 -10.65
C PRO A 229 21.72 -0.36 -10.99
N VAL A 230 20.77 0.03 -11.83
CA VAL A 230 19.73 -0.84 -12.39
C VAL A 230 19.72 -0.72 -13.92
N LYS A 231 19.15 -1.68 -14.64
CA LYS A 231 18.90 -1.55 -16.08
C LYS A 231 17.68 -0.68 -16.35
N THR A 232 16.60 -0.95 -15.66
CA THR A 232 15.35 -0.16 -15.73
C THR A 232 14.71 -0.07 -14.35
N ARG A 233 13.99 1.03 -14.13
CA ARG A 233 13.08 1.24 -12.99
C ARG A 233 11.70 1.55 -13.51
N SER A 234 10.69 0.93 -12.88
CA SER A 234 9.30 1.17 -13.23
C SER A 234 8.48 1.44 -11.97
N GLN A 235 7.42 2.23 -12.11
CA GLN A 235 6.32 2.29 -11.17
C GLN A 235 5.02 1.98 -11.90
N ARG A 236 4.09 1.28 -11.27
CA ARG A 236 2.77 1.00 -11.82
C ARG A 236 1.72 0.87 -10.72
N ILE A 237 0.49 1.17 -11.07
CA ILE A 237 -0.67 0.91 -10.23
C ILE A 237 -1.33 -0.37 -10.74
N ILE A 238 -1.44 -1.35 -9.85
CA ILE A 238 -2.11 -2.63 -10.12
C ILE A 238 -3.59 -2.50 -9.81
N SER A 239 -3.92 -1.89 -8.66
CA SER A 239 -5.30 -1.72 -8.21
C SER A 239 -5.54 -0.32 -7.65
N TYR A 240 -6.68 0.26 -8.00
CA TYR A 240 -7.10 1.61 -7.61
C TYR A 240 -8.11 1.64 -6.47
N GLY A 241 -8.58 0.50 -6.01
CA GLY A 241 -9.66 0.41 -5.03
C GLY A 241 -10.86 -0.39 -5.56
N PRO A 242 -12.00 -0.42 -4.83
CA PRO A 242 -12.41 0.52 -3.76
C PRO A 242 -11.92 0.21 -2.34
N LEU A 243 -11.40 -1.00 -2.06
CA LEU A 243 -11.08 -1.46 -0.70
C LEU A 243 -9.58 -1.53 -0.40
N ARG A 244 -8.75 -1.70 -1.44
CA ARG A 244 -7.30 -1.62 -1.35
C ARG A 244 -6.70 -1.03 -2.61
N THR A 245 -5.60 -0.31 -2.47
CA THR A 245 -4.71 0.02 -3.59
C THR A 245 -3.53 -0.95 -3.59
N ILE A 246 -3.05 -1.28 -4.78
CA ILE A 246 -1.84 -2.06 -4.99
C ILE A 246 -0.94 -1.30 -5.95
N VAL A 247 0.25 -0.93 -5.47
CA VAL A 247 1.24 -0.16 -6.23
C VAL A 247 2.54 -0.95 -6.28
N GLU A 248 3.22 -0.95 -7.41
CA GLU A 248 4.51 -1.62 -7.55
C GLU A 248 5.63 -0.69 -8.00
N VAL A 249 6.81 -0.92 -7.42
CA VAL A 249 8.10 -0.41 -7.91
C VAL A 249 8.93 -1.60 -8.36
N ILE A 250 9.41 -1.57 -9.61
CA ILE A 250 10.12 -2.70 -10.23
C ILE A 250 11.49 -2.23 -10.68
N ASP A 251 12.53 -2.85 -10.14
CA ASP A 251 13.93 -2.63 -10.53
C ASP A 251 14.48 -3.87 -11.24
N ARG A 252 14.81 -3.72 -12.50
CA ARG A 252 15.41 -4.81 -13.28
C ARG A 252 16.90 -4.63 -13.40
N GLY A 253 17.65 -5.72 -13.18
CA GLY A 253 19.09 -5.74 -13.33
C GLY A 253 19.83 -4.94 -12.25
N TRP A 254 19.29 -4.92 -11.01
CA TRP A 254 19.94 -4.26 -9.88
C TRP A 254 21.24 -4.98 -9.49
N GLN A 255 22.34 -4.22 -9.43
CA GLN A 255 23.64 -4.65 -8.91
C GLN A 255 23.64 -4.45 -7.38
N ALA A 256 22.86 -5.26 -6.69
CA ALA A 256 22.73 -5.16 -5.25
C ALA A 256 24.01 -5.62 -4.53
N PRO A 257 24.35 -5.03 -3.36
CA PRO A 257 25.44 -5.52 -2.53
C PRO A 257 25.21 -6.97 -2.09
N ALA A 258 26.30 -7.76 -2.07
CA ALA A 258 26.24 -9.16 -1.68
C ALA A 258 27.46 -9.56 -0.84
N THR A 259 27.36 -10.69 -0.16
CA THR A 259 28.44 -11.27 0.66
C THR A 259 29.47 -12.04 -0.17
N ILE A 260 29.15 -12.32 -1.44
CA ILE A 260 30.03 -13.01 -2.40
C ILE A 260 30.74 -12.01 -3.32
N SER A 261 31.91 -12.39 -3.81
CA SER A 261 32.80 -11.49 -4.56
C SER A 261 32.31 -11.11 -5.97
N GLN A 262 31.43 -11.90 -6.58
CA GLN A 262 30.89 -11.64 -7.92
C GLN A 262 29.39 -11.93 -7.99
N PRO A 263 28.55 -11.06 -7.39
CA PRO A 263 27.13 -11.26 -7.42
C PRO A 263 26.56 -10.97 -8.82
N SER A 264 25.64 -11.80 -9.26
CA SER A 264 24.89 -11.49 -10.48
C SER A 264 23.76 -10.51 -10.20
N ALA A 265 23.38 -9.69 -11.18
CA ALA A 265 22.26 -8.78 -11.04
C ALA A 265 20.95 -9.49 -10.68
N ILE A 266 20.11 -8.81 -9.89
CA ILE A 266 18.78 -9.28 -9.49
C ILE A 266 17.69 -8.37 -10.06
N ASN A 267 16.47 -8.91 -10.18
CA ASN A 267 15.29 -8.09 -10.36
C ASN A 267 14.51 -8.09 -9.04
N MET A 268 14.06 -6.93 -8.65
CA MET A 268 13.26 -6.72 -7.44
C MET A 268 11.93 -6.09 -7.82
N THR A 269 10.86 -6.54 -7.18
CA THR A 269 9.56 -5.89 -7.17
C THR A 269 9.20 -5.59 -5.73
N LEU A 270 8.92 -4.32 -5.43
CA LEU A 270 8.32 -3.89 -4.19
C LEU A 270 6.83 -3.65 -4.46
N ARG A 271 5.97 -4.37 -3.77
CA ARG A 271 4.52 -4.18 -3.84
C ARG A 271 4.04 -3.58 -2.55
N TYR A 272 3.33 -2.48 -2.64
CA TYR A 272 2.74 -1.75 -1.53
C TYR A 272 1.24 -1.91 -1.58
N ILE A 273 0.64 -2.38 -0.48
CA ILE A 273 -0.80 -2.63 -0.39
C ILE A 273 -1.35 -1.79 0.77
N GLN A 274 -2.23 -0.84 0.43
CA GLN A 274 -2.93 0.00 1.39
C GLN A 274 -4.39 -0.40 1.44
N TYR A 275 -4.87 -0.82 2.60
CA TYR A 275 -6.27 -1.19 2.81
C TYR A 275 -7.09 -0.04 3.37
N ALA A 276 -8.37 -0.01 3.02
CA ALA A 276 -9.36 0.89 3.60
C ALA A 276 -9.48 0.64 5.12
N GLY A 277 -9.62 1.72 5.88
CA GLY A 277 -9.68 1.66 7.34
C GLY A 277 -8.35 1.37 8.04
N HIS A 278 -7.28 1.11 7.29
CA HIS A 278 -5.95 0.80 7.82
C HIS A 278 -5.01 1.99 7.75
N ARG A 279 -4.18 2.11 8.79
CA ARG A 279 -3.08 3.06 8.89
C ARG A 279 -1.76 2.45 8.38
N ASP A 280 -1.64 1.15 8.45
CA ASP A 280 -0.47 0.42 8.00
C ASP A 280 -0.55 0.08 6.51
N THR A 281 0.63 0.01 5.89
CA THR A 281 0.84 -0.45 4.51
C THR A 281 1.66 -1.72 4.53
N ASP A 282 1.20 -2.74 3.81
CA ASP A 282 1.96 -3.96 3.58
C ASP A 282 3.00 -3.72 2.50
N VAL A 283 4.21 -4.22 2.73
CA VAL A 283 5.30 -4.17 1.76
C VAL A 283 5.76 -5.59 1.45
N GLU A 284 5.52 -6.04 0.24
CA GLU A 284 6.02 -7.31 -0.29
C GLU A 284 7.28 -7.06 -1.11
N VAL A 285 8.35 -7.77 -0.79
CA VAL A 285 9.62 -7.72 -1.51
C VAL A 285 9.81 -9.03 -2.26
N LEU A 286 9.80 -8.97 -3.59
CA LEU A 286 9.83 -10.14 -4.46
C LEU A 286 11.07 -10.08 -5.37
N PHE A 287 11.76 -11.21 -5.50
CA PHE A 287 12.94 -11.35 -6.34
C PHE A 287 12.75 -12.42 -7.41
N ASN A 288 13.41 -12.23 -8.57
CA ASN A 288 13.36 -13.20 -9.66
C ASN A 288 14.17 -14.48 -9.41
N LYS A 289 14.99 -14.52 -8.38
CA LYS A 289 15.83 -15.66 -7.97
C LYS A 289 16.10 -15.62 -6.48
N ASP A 290 16.69 -16.67 -5.93
CA ASP A 290 17.13 -16.73 -4.54
C ASP A 290 18.21 -15.68 -4.25
N VAL A 291 18.08 -14.97 -3.12
CA VAL A 291 18.94 -13.84 -2.75
C VAL A 291 19.64 -14.05 -1.40
N ASN A 292 19.87 -15.30 -1.01
CA ASN A 292 20.49 -15.67 0.27
C ASN A 292 21.86 -14.99 0.52
N ASP A 293 22.62 -14.77 -0.56
CA ASP A 293 23.96 -14.17 -0.53
C ASP A 293 23.95 -12.64 -0.56
N TYR A 294 22.77 -12.02 -0.60
CA TYR A 294 22.64 -10.57 -0.59
C TYR A 294 22.32 -10.05 0.80
N ARG A 295 22.65 -8.78 1.03
CA ARG A 295 22.29 -8.07 2.26
C ARG A 295 21.51 -6.83 1.91
N PHE A 296 20.44 -6.65 2.67
CA PHE A 296 19.51 -5.56 2.47
C PHE A 296 19.38 -4.76 3.76
N SER A 297 18.65 -3.67 3.67
CA SER A 297 18.33 -2.83 4.81
C SER A 297 16.96 -2.18 4.62
N THR A 298 16.32 -1.88 5.74
CA THR A 298 15.17 -0.99 5.84
C THR A 298 15.23 -0.26 7.18
N GLY A 299 14.32 0.64 7.41
CA GLY A 299 14.25 1.40 8.65
C GLY A 299 13.37 2.62 8.48
N ILE A 300 13.45 3.54 9.42
CA ILE A 300 12.73 4.81 9.36
C ILE A 300 13.72 5.97 9.52
N ILE A 301 13.33 7.14 9.01
CA ILE A 301 14.10 8.36 9.23
C ILE A 301 14.22 8.64 10.73
N ASN A 302 15.41 9.08 11.15
CA ASN A 302 15.62 9.67 12.47
C ASN A 302 15.19 11.14 12.43
N VAL A 303 13.91 11.41 12.70
CA VAL A 303 13.40 12.77 12.79
C VAL A 303 14.15 13.50 13.89
N LYS A 304 14.66 14.69 13.62
CA LYS A 304 15.56 15.42 14.50
C LYS A 304 15.01 15.53 15.93
N GLY A 305 15.77 14.98 16.88
CA GLY A 305 15.38 15.00 18.30
C GLY A 305 14.19 14.11 18.62
N SER A 306 13.90 13.11 17.79
CA SER A 306 12.81 12.18 18.05
C SER A 306 13.05 11.27 19.23
N GLU A 307 11.96 10.89 19.91
CA GLU A 307 11.95 9.76 20.83
C GLU A 307 11.92 8.46 20.05
N GLU A 308 12.79 7.52 20.39
CA GLU A 308 12.86 6.19 19.78
C GLU A 308 12.13 5.15 20.65
N PHE A 309 11.46 4.21 19.98
CA PHE A 309 10.97 2.97 20.58
C PHE A 309 11.45 1.78 19.74
N SER A 310 12.00 0.77 20.41
CA SER A 310 12.26 -0.55 19.81
C SER A 310 11.92 -1.63 20.82
N ASP A 311 11.23 -2.67 20.36
CA ASP A 311 10.97 -3.87 21.16
C ASP A 311 12.06 -4.93 21.04
N LYS A 312 13.08 -4.67 20.20
CA LYS A 312 14.18 -5.60 19.86
C LYS A 312 13.72 -6.93 19.23
N GLN A 313 12.52 -6.93 18.67
CA GLN A 313 11.89 -8.11 18.05
C GLN A 313 11.25 -7.78 16.69
N GLY A 314 11.64 -6.64 16.08
CA GLY A 314 11.23 -6.25 14.74
C GLY A 314 10.38 -4.98 14.66
N LEU A 315 9.81 -4.51 15.75
CA LEU A 315 9.11 -3.24 15.77
C LEU A 315 10.07 -2.12 16.18
N ARG A 316 10.29 -1.15 15.27
CA ARG A 316 11.07 0.05 15.54
C ARG A 316 10.29 1.28 15.13
N ALA A 317 10.26 2.28 15.98
CA ALA A 317 9.45 3.47 15.83
C ALA A 317 10.15 4.73 16.32
N CYS A 318 9.65 5.89 15.88
CA CYS A 318 10.03 7.17 16.45
C CYS A 318 8.82 8.11 16.52
N TRP A 319 8.99 9.16 17.33
CA TRP A 319 8.07 10.30 17.45
C TRP A 319 8.90 11.56 17.48
N GLY A 320 8.73 12.44 16.51
CA GLY A 320 9.59 13.62 16.37
C GLY A 320 8.94 14.79 15.65
N THR A 321 9.58 15.95 15.77
CA THR A 321 9.06 17.21 15.22
C THR A 321 10.13 17.92 14.41
N ASP A 322 9.91 18.05 13.08
CA ASP A 322 10.82 18.78 12.19
C ASP A 322 10.05 19.50 11.08
N TYR A 323 10.76 20.19 10.22
CA TYR A 323 10.19 20.86 9.06
C TYR A 323 9.91 19.86 7.94
N PRO A 324 8.76 19.94 7.25
CA PRO A 324 8.45 19.09 6.08
C PRO A 324 9.17 19.57 4.81
N SER A 325 9.95 20.64 4.88
CA SER A 325 10.65 21.25 3.75
C SER A 325 11.94 21.92 4.19
N THR A 326 12.86 22.12 3.25
CA THR A 326 14.04 22.96 3.45
C THR A 326 13.74 24.47 3.56
N ASP A 327 12.55 24.89 3.11
CA ASP A 327 12.08 26.28 3.27
C ASP A 327 11.42 26.48 4.65
N THR A 328 12.24 26.65 5.66
CA THR A 328 11.80 26.82 7.06
C THR A 328 11.14 28.18 7.33
N LEU A 329 11.16 29.11 6.39
CA LEU A 329 10.46 30.40 6.51
C LEU A 329 8.98 30.28 6.11
N LYS A 330 8.71 29.40 5.14
CA LYS A 330 7.36 29.18 4.63
C LYS A 330 6.61 28.09 5.43
N TRP A 331 7.32 27.06 5.88
CA TRP A 331 6.71 25.90 6.52
C TRP A 331 6.82 25.93 8.03
N LYS A 332 5.79 25.42 8.70
CA LYS A 332 5.82 25.17 10.13
C LYS A 332 6.41 23.77 10.39
N ARG A 333 6.87 23.57 11.60
CA ARG A 333 7.31 22.24 12.05
C ARG A 333 6.09 21.34 12.23
N GLU A 334 6.22 20.10 11.78
CA GLU A 334 5.22 19.06 11.88
C GLU A 334 5.70 17.94 12.82
N THR A 335 4.80 17.36 13.57
CA THR A 335 5.11 16.25 14.45
C THR A 335 4.54 14.96 13.88
N VAL A 336 5.38 13.96 13.71
CA VAL A 336 5.02 12.67 13.14
C VAL A 336 5.52 11.51 14.02
N GLY A 337 4.74 10.45 14.02
CA GLY A 337 5.14 9.14 14.52
C GLY A 337 5.31 8.18 13.35
N LEU A 338 6.48 7.53 13.25
CA LEU A 338 6.75 6.54 12.21
C LEU A 338 7.06 5.19 12.85
N ALA A 339 6.74 4.10 12.14
CA ALA A 339 7.15 2.76 12.56
C ALA A 339 7.33 1.80 11.37
N VAL A 340 8.25 0.87 11.55
CA VAL A 340 8.46 -0.31 10.70
C VAL A 340 8.38 -1.56 11.57
N LEU A 341 7.70 -2.59 11.05
CA LEU A 341 7.62 -3.91 11.66
C LEU A 341 8.16 -4.95 10.68
N VAL A 342 9.33 -5.48 10.98
CA VAL A 342 10.04 -6.49 10.19
C VAL A 342 9.95 -7.83 10.89
N PRO A 343 9.62 -8.94 10.19
CA PRO A 343 9.66 -10.28 10.79
C PRO A 343 11.05 -10.61 11.33
N GLN A 344 11.12 -11.09 12.57
CA GLN A 344 12.39 -11.30 13.29
C GLN A 344 13.36 -12.22 12.54
N GLN A 345 12.86 -13.24 11.83
CA GLN A 345 13.69 -14.16 11.04
C GLN A 345 14.45 -13.46 9.90
N ASN A 346 13.98 -12.30 9.44
CA ASN A 346 14.64 -11.52 8.39
C ASN A 346 15.66 -10.51 8.93
N ILE A 347 15.73 -10.29 10.23
CA ILE A 347 16.63 -9.33 10.86
C ILE A 347 17.99 -9.99 11.12
N VAL A 348 19.05 -9.40 10.59
CA VAL A 348 20.44 -9.75 10.93
C VAL A 348 20.87 -8.97 12.16
N SER A 349 20.65 -7.65 12.16
CA SER A 349 20.90 -6.76 13.29
C SER A 349 20.01 -5.53 13.24
N GLU A 350 19.81 -4.95 14.41
CA GLU A 350 19.26 -3.61 14.59
C GLU A 350 20.44 -2.68 14.90
N GLU A 351 20.69 -1.75 13.98
CA GLU A 351 21.84 -0.83 14.11
C GLU A 351 21.53 0.29 15.13
N PRO A 352 22.54 0.79 15.84
CA PRO A 352 22.38 2.01 16.61
C PRO A 352 21.81 3.14 15.76
N ALA A 353 21.00 3.99 16.38
CA ALA A 353 20.50 5.19 15.71
C ALA A 353 21.66 6.04 15.20
N ASN A 354 21.59 6.50 13.97
CA ASN A 354 22.50 7.50 13.45
C ASN A 354 21.77 8.82 13.15
N LYS A 355 22.45 9.83 12.65
CA LYS A 355 21.84 11.14 12.38
C LYS A 355 20.71 11.11 11.36
N ASP A 356 20.68 10.09 10.50
CA ASP A 356 19.77 10.01 9.36
C ASP A 356 18.67 8.96 9.58
N ASN A 357 18.98 7.83 10.21
CA ASN A 357 18.10 6.68 10.22
C ASN A 357 18.15 5.84 11.51
N TYR A 358 17.05 5.14 11.74
CA TYR A 358 16.92 3.95 12.56
C TYR A 358 16.89 2.74 11.63
N THR A 359 17.96 1.95 11.59
CA THR A 359 18.23 0.95 10.54
C THR A 359 18.13 -0.48 11.04
N TYR A 360 17.51 -1.35 10.24
CA TYR A 360 17.67 -2.81 10.30
C TYR A 360 18.53 -3.30 9.14
N ILE A 361 19.50 -4.18 9.42
CA ILE A 361 20.18 -5.00 8.41
C ILE A 361 19.35 -6.27 8.22
N LEU A 362 19.09 -6.61 6.94
CA LEU A 362 18.18 -7.67 6.58
C LEU A 362 18.85 -8.79 5.80
N LYS A 363 18.34 -10.02 6.00
CA LYS A 363 18.51 -11.17 5.12
C LYS A 363 17.16 -11.57 4.54
N VAL A 364 17.19 -12.09 3.33
CA VAL A 364 16.04 -12.73 2.69
C VAL A 364 16.41 -14.15 2.35
N GLU A 365 15.67 -15.12 2.87
CA GLU A 365 15.82 -16.52 2.53
C GLU A 365 14.90 -16.84 1.36
N GLY A 366 15.48 -17.35 0.25
CA GLY A 366 14.75 -17.59 -0.98
C GLY A 366 14.51 -16.31 -1.80
N ARG A 367 13.26 -16.06 -2.15
CA ARG A 367 12.89 -15.04 -3.17
C ARG A 367 11.96 -13.95 -2.67
N GLN A 368 11.55 -13.99 -1.41
CA GLN A 368 10.58 -13.03 -0.90
C GLN A 368 10.70 -12.77 0.60
N MET A 369 10.30 -11.60 1.00
CA MET A 369 9.99 -11.24 2.37
C MET A 369 8.88 -10.19 2.40
N ASN A 370 8.22 -10.08 3.54
CA ASN A 370 7.20 -9.07 3.76
C ASN A 370 7.52 -8.29 5.03
N TYR A 371 7.16 -7.02 5.06
CA TYR A 371 7.18 -6.19 6.27
C TYR A 371 6.05 -5.18 6.22
N LYS A 372 5.83 -4.46 7.31
CA LYS A 372 4.80 -3.43 7.37
C LYS A 372 5.38 -2.10 7.80
N VAL A 373 4.79 -1.02 7.30
CA VAL A 373 5.08 0.34 7.73
C VAL A 373 3.81 1.02 8.18
N THR A 374 3.92 1.95 9.11
CA THR A 374 2.77 2.74 9.59
C THR A 374 3.24 4.09 10.12
N TYR A 375 2.36 5.10 10.06
CA TYR A 375 2.66 6.41 10.61
C TYR A 375 1.41 7.13 11.10
N THR A 376 1.63 8.22 11.82
CA THR A 376 0.62 9.20 12.24
C THR A 376 1.19 10.60 12.17
N SER A 377 0.34 11.59 11.95
CA SER A 377 0.66 13.01 12.16
C SER A 377 -0.08 13.52 13.38
N ALA A 378 0.56 14.34 14.20
CA ALA A 378 -0.09 14.97 15.34
C ALA A 378 -1.23 15.93 14.95
N ASN A 379 -1.37 16.26 13.67
CA ASN A 379 -2.47 17.06 13.13
C ASN A 379 -3.80 16.28 13.04
N GLU A 380 -3.75 14.96 13.06
CA GLU A 380 -4.92 14.10 12.92
C GLU A 380 -5.86 14.24 14.12
N THR A 381 -7.13 14.62 13.88
CA THR A 381 -8.15 14.66 14.96
C THR A 381 -8.52 13.27 15.48
N PHE A 382 -8.15 12.24 14.75
CA PHE A 382 -8.43 10.83 15.03
C PHE A 382 -7.16 10.01 15.33
N GLY A 383 -5.99 10.66 15.34
CA GLY A 383 -4.68 10.04 15.50
C GLY A 383 -4.13 10.12 16.92
N TYR A 384 -2.82 10.18 17.02
CA TYR A 384 -2.08 10.20 18.28
C TYR A 384 -1.36 11.54 18.45
N HIS A 385 -1.30 12.06 19.69
CA HIS A 385 -0.78 13.39 19.96
C HIS A 385 0.42 13.39 20.88
N SER A 386 0.92 12.21 21.26
CA SER A 386 2.12 12.03 22.06
C SER A 386 2.89 10.77 21.70
N ALA A 387 4.19 10.75 21.96
CA ALA A 387 5.02 9.56 21.79
C ALA A 387 4.45 8.35 22.55
N LYS A 388 3.97 8.58 23.79
CA LYS A 388 3.38 7.51 24.59
C LYS A 388 2.16 6.87 23.94
N GLU A 389 1.22 7.68 23.44
CA GLU A 389 0.01 7.18 22.77
C GLU A 389 0.37 6.41 21.51
N TRP A 390 1.31 6.95 20.71
CA TRP A 390 1.81 6.30 19.50
C TRP A 390 2.45 4.94 19.80
N PHE A 391 3.39 4.88 20.75
CA PHE A 391 4.07 3.63 21.08
C PHE A 391 3.12 2.60 21.75
N ASP A 392 2.12 3.03 22.50
CA ASP A 392 1.12 2.13 23.07
C ASP A 392 0.20 1.54 21.97
N TYR A 393 -0.20 2.35 20.97
CA TYR A 393 -0.87 1.85 19.76
C TYR A 393 -0.03 0.82 19.03
N LEU A 394 1.24 1.10 18.78
CA LEU A 394 2.12 0.20 18.05
C LEU A 394 2.29 -1.17 18.75
N LYS A 395 2.34 -1.21 20.06
CA LYS A 395 2.36 -2.46 20.84
C LYS A 395 1.08 -3.29 20.63
N ALA A 396 -0.08 -2.62 20.55
CA ALA A 396 -1.35 -3.27 20.28
C ALA A 396 -1.43 -3.73 18.82
N TRP A 397 -1.10 -2.86 17.88
CA TRP A 397 -1.02 -3.16 16.44
C TRP A 397 -0.12 -4.36 16.13
N ARG A 398 1.08 -4.41 16.73
CA ARG A 398 1.97 -5.56 16.57
C ARG A 398 1.30 -6.88 16.95
N LYS A 399 0.59 -6.91 18.10
CA LYS A 399 -0.15 -8.11 18.53
C LYS A 399 -1.22 -8.52 17.53
N GLU A 400 -1.89 -7.55 16.91
CA GLU A 400 -2.89 -7.82 15.86
C GLU A 400 -2.24 -8.41 14.61
N VAL A 401 -1.09 -7.89 14.18
CA VAL A 401 -0.33 -8.40 13.03
C VAL A 401 0.18 -9.83 13.30
N GLU A 402 0.70 -10.10 14.51
CA GLU A 402 1.22 -11.41 14.90
C GLU A 402 0.11 -12.43 15.22
N THR A 403 -1.14 -11.97 15.32
CA THR A 403 -2.30 -12.82 15.59
C THR A 403 -3.37 -12.61 14.52
N PRO A 404 -3.11 -13.05 13.28
CA PRO A 404 -4.07 -12.85 12.19
C PRO A 404 -5.38 -13.58 12.46
N VAL A 405 -6.44 -13.15 11.80
CA VAL A 405 -7.70 -13.90 11.77
C VAL A 405 -7.48 -15.26 11.09
N ILE A 406 -8.24 -16.26 11.51
CA ILE A 406 -8.21 -17.59 10.88
C ILE A 406 -9.28 -17.61 9.81
N VAL A 407 -8.87 -17.86 8.56
CA VAL A 407 -9.76 -17.94 7.40
C VAL A 407 -9.83 -19.40 6.95
N GLU A 408 -11.05 -19.95 6.91
CA GLU A 408 -11.31 -21.33 6.48
C GLU A 408 -12.29 -21.32 5.31
N LEU A 409 -11.92 -21.94 4.19
CA LEU A 409 -12.79 -22.12 3.04
C LEU A 409 -13.53 -23.45 3.18
N LYS A 410 -14.86 -23.42 2.99
CA LYS A 410 -15.71 -24.59 2.87
C LYS A 410 -16.23 -24.63 1.43
N LEU A 411 -15.81 -25.65 0.71
CA LEU A 411 -16.27 -25.93 -0.67
C LEU A 411 -17.63 -26.63 -0.68
#